data_35b1af3632bc5cdda9757ba1ce749370
#
_entry.id   35b1af3632bc5cdda9757ba1ce749370
#
_cell.length_a   1.000
_cell.length_b   1.000
_cell.length_c   1.000
_cell.angle_alpha   90.00
_cell.angle_beta   90.00
_cell.angle_gamma   90.00
#
_symmetry.space_group_name_H-M   'P 1'
#
loop_
_entity.id
_entity.type
_entity.pdbx_description
1 polymer ?
#
loop_
_entity_poly.entity_id
_entity_poly.type
_entity_poly.pdbx_seq_one_letter_code
_entity_poly.pdbx_strand_id
1 'polypeptide(L)'
;MRIGIFTALFGDKTRAETLDIVKAEGIQAVEFGGGAYPGSSHLEMEKLLESKEARDSLLKEVADRGLIISAISCHGNPLSPNKAMAAEHHQAFVNSVKLASLLGIDCVNGFSGCPGDSPTATQPNWVTCAWPDEFRDILEWQWKEKVIPYWKEQNSFLKQHNVKFAIEMHPGFVCYSNDTLLKLRKAAGDQIGANFDPSHLWWQGIDPIAAVRELGREGALFHVHAKDTKIDPYNSGRNGNLDTKSYGKIAERSWVFRSVGYGHGLDWWKDFCSELRSGGYDNVLSIEHEDGLMSPMEGLRKALSVLKEAVIFEDAGEMFWARD
;
A
#
# COMPACT_ATOMS: atom_id res chain seq x y z
N MET A 1 6.60 5.63 -15.92
CA MET A 1 6.36 5.60 -14.43
C MET A 1 7.10 6.73 -13.72
N ARG A 2 6.84 6.96 -12.45
CA ARG A 2 7.51 7.97 -11.59
C ARG A 2 7.96 7.35 -10.29
N ILE A 3 8.96 7.96 -9.64
CA ILE A 3 9.35 7.59 -8.27
C ILE A 3 8.66 8.56 -7.31
N GLY A 4 7.98 8.00 -6.32
CA GLY A 4 7.34 8.73 -5.22
C GLY A 4 7.87 8.33 -3.86
N ILE A 5 7.31 8.92 -2.83
CA ILE A 5 7.60 8.57 -1.43
C ILE A 5 6.35 8.66 -0.57
N PHE A 6 6.17 7.70 0.32
CA PHE A 6 5.21 7.77 1.40
C PHE A 6 5.75 8.67 2.52
N THR A 7 5.12 9.81 2.72
CA THR A 7 5.63 10.88 3.58
C THR A 7 5.56 10.58 5.07
N ALA A 8 4.95 9.45 5.47
CA ALA A 8 5.01 8.96 6.86
C ALA A 8 6.44 8.84 7.40
N LEU A 9 7.43 8.62 6.51
CA LEU A 9 8.86 8.63 6.83
C LEU A 9 9.32 9.92 7.52
N PHE A 10 8.68 11.03 7.24
CA PHE A 10 9.00 12.37 7.74
C PHE A 10 7.90 12.92 8.67
N GLY A 11 7.23 12.06 9.42
CA GLY A 11 6.14 12.45 10.32
C GLY A 11 6.55 13.42 11.45
N ASP A 12 7.86 13.57 11.70
CA ASP A 12 8.47 14.53 12.62
C ASP A 12 8.72 15.93 12.02
N LYS A 13 8.50 16.11 10.70
CA LYS A 13 8.73 17.34 9.97
C LYS A 13 7.43 18.00 9.53
N THR A 14 7.49 19.29 9.27
CA THR A 14 6.39 19.99 8.62
C THR A 14 6.22 19.52 7.16
N ARG A 15 5.03 19.73 6.59
CA ARG A 15 4.79 19.44 5.17
C ARG A 15 5.76 20.19 4.25
N ALA A 16 6.02 21.47 4.50
CA ALA A 16 6.94 22.25 3.68
C ALA A 16 8.35 21.70 3.70
N GLU A 17 8.90 21.38 4.87
CA GLU A 17 10.23 20.74 5.01
C GLU A 17 10.28 19.39 4.29
N THR A 18 9.23 18.58 4.43
CA THR A 18 9.12 17.27 3.75
C THR A 18 9.15 17.44 2.24
N LEU A 19 8.35 18.33 1.69
CA LEU A 19 8.30 18.59 0.25
C LEU A 19 9.62 19.16 -0.29
N ASP A 20 10.33 19.99 0.49
CA ASP A 20 11.65 20.51 0.12
C ASP A 20 12.69 19.38 0.07
N ILE A 21 12.69 18.45 1.02
CA ILE A 21 13.54 17.26 1.00
C ILE A 21 13.24 16.40 -0.22
N VAL A 22 11.95 16.11 -0.47
CA VAL A 22 11.50 15.28 -1.59
C VAL A 22 11.96 15.86 -2.92
N LYS A 23 11.81 17.18 -3.11
CA LYS A 23 12.31 17.90 -4.29
C LYS A 23 13.83 17.83 -4.42
N ALA A 24 14.55 18.05 -3.32
CA ALA A 24 16.04 18.05 -3.32
C ALA A 24 16.62 16.68 -3.68
N GLU A 25 15.96 15.58 -3.29
CA GLU A 25 16.38 14.21 -3.65
C GLU A 25 15.95 13.81 -5.09
N GLY A 26 15.18 14.66 -5.79
CA GLY A 26 14.75 14.42 -7.17
C GLY A 26 13.62 13.40 -7.29
N ILE A 27 12.81 13.27 -6.25
CA ILE A 27 11.57 12.48 -6.24
C ILE A 27 10.48 13.29 -6.95
N GLN A 28 9.52 12.61 -7.59
CA GLN A 28 8.53 13.23 -8.47
C GLN A 28 7.11 13.24 -7.89
N ALA A 29 6.86 12.43 -6.86
CA ALA A 29 5.53 12.28 -6.29
C ALA A 29 5.57 12.11 -4.77
N VAL A 30 4.49 12.52 -4.12
CA VAL A 30 4.26 12.29 -2.69
C VAL A 30 2.97 11.51 -2.47
N GLU A 31 3.00 10.63 -1.49
CA GLU A 31 1.86 9.95 -0.92
C GLU A 31 1.70 10.43 0.52
N PHE A 32 0.53 10.97 0.86
CA PHE A 32 0.29 11.52 2.18
C PHE A 32 -0.50 10.57 3.08
N GLY A 33 -0.12 10.51 4.36
CA GLY A 33 -0.97 9.90 5.39
C GLY A 33 -2.26 10.70 5.59
N GLY A 34 -3.40 10.01 5.57
CA GLY A 34 -4.74 10.57 5.70
C GLY A 34 -5.46 10.17 6.99
N GLY A 35 -4.77 9.51 7.92
CA GLY A 35 -5.31 9.04 9.20
C GLY A 35 -5.08 7.55 9.44
N ALA A 36 -5.70 6.99 10.47
CA ALA A 36 -5.49 5.63 10.96
C ALA A 36 -4.02 5.37 11.34
N TYR A 37 -3.42 4.22 11.01
CA TYR A 37 -2.04 3.89 11.42
C TYR A 37 -0.97 4.87 10.94
N PRO A 38 -1.01 5.38 9.69
CA PRO A 38 -0.03 6.36 9.22
C PRO A 38 -0.13 7.73 9.90
N GLY A 39 -1.27 8.05 10.51
CA GLY A 39 -1.58 9.41 10.94
C GLY A 39 -1.79 10.36 9.76
N SER A 40 -1.85 11.66 10.05
CA SER A 40 -2.08 12.72 9.04
C SER A 40 -1.17 13.93 9.26
N SER A 41 0.08 13.71 9.63
CA SER A 41 1.04 14.77 10.04
C SER A 41 1.21 15.89 9.01
N HIS A 42 1.01 15.59 7.72
CA HIS A 42 1.16 16.55 6.62
C HIS A 42 -0.16 17.08 6.04
N LEU A 43 -1.31 16.57 6.52
CA LEU A 43 -2.63 17.00 6.07
C LEU A 43 -3.46 17.53 7.24
N GLU A 44 -3.84 18.80 7.17
CA GLU A 44 -4.83 19.40 8.08
C GLU A 44 -6.24 18.95 7.64
N MET A 45 -6.59 17.67 7.89
CA MET A 45 -7.71 16.96 7.27
C MET A 45 -9.03 17.76 7.34
N GLU A 46 -9.42 18.22 8.51
CA GLU A 46 -10.68 18.98 8.70
C GLU A 46 -10.69 20.25 7.85
N LYS A 47 -9.63 21.06 7.94
CA LYS A 47 -9.48 22.30 7.18
C LYS A 47 -9.51 22.08 5.67
N LEU A 48 -8.85 21.00 5.21
CA LEU A 48 -8.82 20.63 3.78
C LEU A 48 -10.18 20.13 3.27
N LEU A 49 -10.98 19.49 4.11
CA LEU A 49 -12.33 19.07 3.74
C LEU A 49 -13.28 20.27 3.62
N GLU A 50 -13.14 21.27 4.46
CA GLU A 50 -14.04 22.43 4.52
C GLU A 50 -13.65 23.57 3.57
N SER A 51 -12.36 23.90 3.44
CA SER A 51 -11.89 25.09 2.70
C SER A 51 -11.31 24.74 1.34
N LYS A 52 -11.90 25.32 0.29
CA LYS A 52 -11.34 25.25 -1.07
C LYS A 52 -9.99 25.97 -1.15
N GLU A 53 -9.85 27.10 -0.47
CA GLU A 53 -8.62 27.90 -0.44
C GLU A 53 -7.46 27.09 0.17
N ALA A 54 -7.74 26.30 1.21
CA ALA A 54 -6.73 25.41 1.81
C ALA A 54 -6.30 24.32 0.84
N ARG A 55 -7.24 23.75 0.09
CA ARG A 55 -6.93 22.75 -0.97
C ARG A 55 -6.11 23.35 -2.11
N ASP A 56 -6.52 24.53 -2.60
CA ASP A 56 -5.79 25.23 -3.66
C ASP A 56 -4.35 25.59 -3.20
N SER A 57 -4.18 25.98 -1.93
CA SER A 57 -2.88 26.24 -1.33
C SER A 57 -2.02 24.98 -1.25
N LEU A 58 -2.57 23.83 -0.84
CA LEU A 58 -1.88 22.54 -0.81
C LEU A 58 -1.43 22.12 -2.20
N LEU A 59 -2.34 22.18 -3.18
CA LEU A 59 -2.02 21.80 -4.57
C LEU A 59 -0.93 22.70 -5.15
N LYS A 60 -1.01 24.02 -4.86
CA LYS A 60 0.02 24.97 -5.27
C LYS A 60 1.36 24.68 -4.60
N GLU A 61 1.37 24.40 -3.29
CA GLU A 61 2.59 24.09 -2.53
C GLU A 61 3.33 22.87 -3.09
N VAL A 62 2.59 21.83 -3.53
CA VAL A 62 3.12 20.63 -4.17
C VAL A 62 3.60 20.94 -5.59
N ALA A 63 2.78 21.63 -6.39
CA ALA A 63 3.07 21.95 -7.79
C ALA A 63 4.25 22.94 -7.95
N ASP A 64 4.44 23.92 -7.06
CA ASP A 64 5.57 24.86 -7.08
C ASP A 64 6.92 24.13 -6.91
N ARG A 65 6.90 22.91 -6.41
CA ARG A 65 8.07 22.04 -6.28
C ARG A 65 8.22 21.04 -7.45
N GLY A 66 7.31 21.07 -8.41
CA GLY A 66 7.29 20.12 -9.53
C GLY A 66 6.85 18.72 -9.12
N LEU A 67 6.13 18.58 -8.01
CA LEU A 67 5.65 17.32 -7.47
C LEU A 67 4.18 17.08 -7.82
N ILE A 68 3.76 15.83 -7.77
CA ILE A 68 2.34 15.42 -7.80
C ILE A 68 1.98 14.67 -6.52
N ILE A 69 0.70 14.62 -6.19
CA ILE A 69 0.19 13.73 -5.13
C ILE A 69 -0.27 12.44 -5.80
N SER A 70 0.33 11.30 -5.42
CA SER A 70 0.02 9.98 -6.00
C SER A 70 -1.18 9.31 -5.35
N ALA A 71 -1.32 9.45 -4.04
CA ALA A 71 -2.39 8.85 -3.25
C ALA A 71 -2.51 9.51 -1.88
N ILE A 72 -3.64 9.23 -1.21
CA ILE A 72 -3.82 9.46 0.23
C ILE A 72 -3.94 8.10 0.91
N SER A 73 -3.17 7.88 1.98
CA SER A 73 -3.03 6.58 2.63
C SER A 73 -3.65 6.56 4.02
N CYS A 74 -4.66 5.71 4.21
CA CYS A 74 -5.39 5.56 5.46
C CYS A 74 -5.41 4.09 5.93
N HIS A 75 -4.24 3.46 5.96
CA HIS A 75 -4.07 2.09 6.42
C HIS A 75 -4.67 1.91 7.81
N GLY A 76 -5.65 1.02 7.95
CA GLY A 76 -6.38 0.84 9.19
C GLY A 76 -7.21 -0.43 9.20
N ASN A 77 -7.88 -0.70 10.32
CA ASN A 77 -8.80 -1.83 10.47
C ASN A 77 -10.24 -1.35 10.71
N PRO A 78 -10.98 -0.98 9.65
CA PRO A 78 -12.39 -0.57 9.79
C PRO A 78 -13.33 -1.72 10.16
N LEU A 79 -12.84 -2.96 10.12
CA LEU A 79 -13.57 -4.18 10.52
C LEU A 79 -13.16 -4.69 11.91
N SER A 80 -12.36 -3.91 12.65
CA SER A 80 -11.91 -4.30 13.99
C SER A 80 -13.09 -4.61 14.91
N PRO A 81 -13.01 -5.70 15.71
CA PRO A 81 -13.95 -5.94 16.79
C PRO A 81 -13.96 -4.85 17.85
N ASN A 82 -12.87 -4.12 18.01
CA ASN A 82 -12.84 -2.89 18.80
C ASN A 82 -13.62 -1.80 18.06
N LYS A 83 -14.84 -1.54 18.50
CA LYS A 83 -15.79 -0.62 17.84
C LYS A 83 -15.28 0.82 17.75
N ALA A 84 -14.52 1.28 18.75
CA ALA A 84 -13.95 2.63 18.74
C ALA A 84 -12.88 2.76 17.64
N MET A 85 -11.96 1.81 17.57
CA MET A 85 -10.95 1.72 16.51
C MET A 85 -11.59 1.55 15.13
N ALA A 86 -12.60 0.69 15.00
CA ALA A 86 -13.30 0.49 13.73
C ALA A 86 -13.96 1.79 13.23
N ALA A 87 -14.60 2.53 14.12
CA ALA A 87 -15.23 3.81 13.79
C ALA A 87 -14.20 4.87 13.40
N GLU A 88 -13.10 5.00 14.14
CA GLU A 88 -11.99 5.91 13.84
C GLU A 88 -11.37 5.61 12.47
N HIS A 89 -11.05 4.34 12.21
CA HIS A 89 -10.42 3.94 10.95
C HIS A 89 -11.39 4.02 9.76
N HIS A 90 -12.68 3.75 9.98
CA HIS A 90 -13.70 4.01 8.97
C HIS A 90 -13.83 5.51 8.66
N GLN A 91 -13.79 6.37 9.68
CA GLN A 91 -13.84 7.83 9.47
C GLN A 91 -12.61 8.35 8.73
N ALA A 92 -11.41 7.81 9.02
CA ALA A 92 -10.20 8.10 8.27
C ALA A 92 -10.33 7.72 6.79
N PHE A 93 -10.90 6.55 6.49
CA PHE A 93 -11.23 6.13 5.13
C PHE A 93 -12.19 7.12 4.45
N VAL A 94 -13.32 7.44 5.09
CA VAL A 94 -14.33 8.37 4.53
C VAL A 94 -13.72 9.75 4.25
N ASN A 95 -12.94 10.28 5.17
CA ASN A 95 -12.28 11.58 5.03
C ASN A 95 -11.24 11.56 3.90
N SER A 96 -10.43 10.50 3.81
CA SER A 96 -9.42 10.34 2.75
C SER A 96 -10.06 10.26 1.37
N VAL A 97 -11.14 9.50 1.20
CA VAL A 97 -11.88 9.40 -0.07
C VAL A 97 -12.49 10.73 -0.47
N LYS A 98 -13.14 11.44 0.46
CA LYS A 98 -13.70 12.78 0.20
C LYS A 98 -12.60 13.77 -0.19
N LEU A 99 -11.49 13.79 0.56
CA LEU A 99 -10.39 14.70 0.27
C LEU A 99 -9.73 14.37 -1.08
N ALA A 100 -9.50 13.10 -1.38
CA ALA A 100 -8.97 12.67 -2.68
C ALA A 100 -9.85 13.17 -3.84
N SER A 101 -11.17 12.97 -3.74
CA SER A 101 -12.13 13.47 -4.72
C SER A 101 -12.07 15.00 -4.89
N LEU A 102 -11.98 15.75 -3.78
CA LEU A 102 -11.91 17.23 -3.79
C LEU A 102 -10.58 17.76 -4.34
N LEU A 103 -9.49 16.99 -4.24
CA LEU A 103 -8.16 17.32 -4.77
C LEU A 103 -7.94 16.81 -6.20
N GLY A 104 -8.87 16.04 -6.76
CA GLY A 104 -8.70 15.41 -8.07
C GLY A 104 -7.72 14.23 -8.07
N ILE A 105 -7.50 13.59 -6.91
CA ILE A 105 -6.70 12.39 -6.74
C ILE A 105 -7.64 11.19 -6.86
N ASP A 106 -7.29 10.23 -7.70
CA ASP A 106 -8.16 9.07 -7.99
C ASP A 106 -7.86 7.83 -7.14
N CYS A 107 -6.85 7.88 -6.24
CA CYS A 107 -6.38 6.75 -5.48
C CYS A 107 -6.30 7.04 -3.97
N VAL A 108 -6.88 6.15 -3.18
CA VAL A 108 -6.70 6.07 -1.72
C VAL A 108 -6.19 4.69 -1.36
N ASN A 109 -5.10 4.61 -0.59
CA ASN A 109 -4.48 3.36 -0.15
C ASN A 109 -4.93 2.97 1.26
N GLY A 110 -4.99 1.68 1.55
CA GLY A 110 -5.28 1.18 2.89
C GLY A 110 -5.37 -0.33 3.00
N PHE A 111 -5.81 -0.82 4.17
CA PHE A 111 -5.96 -2.25 4.42
C PHE A 111 -7.41 -2.71 4.27
N SER A 112 -7.57 -4.01 4.00
CA SER A 112 -8.90 -4.65 3.88
C SER A 112 -9.67 -4.77 5.19
N GLY A 113 -8.99 -4.61 6.33
CA GLY A 113 -9.52 -4.90 7.65
C GLY A 113 -9.39 -6.38 8.03
N CYS A 114 -9.56 -6.66 9.32
CA CYS A 114 -9.59 -8.00 9.89
C CYS A 114 -10.65 -8.06 11.00
N PRO A 115 -11.75 -8.81 10.81
CA PRO A 115 -12.76 -9.03 11.84
C PRO A 115 -12.25 -9.94 12.96
N GLY A 116 -13.06 -10.09 14.01
CA GLY A 116 -12.89 -11.16 15.00
C GLY A 116 -13.39 -12.51 14.51
N ASP A 117 -13.51 -13.45 15.45
CA ASP A 117 -13.99 -14.83 15.23
C ASP A 117 -15.51 -15.00 15.43
N SER A 118 -16.17 -13.99 15.99
CA SER A 118 -17.57 -14.05 16.37
C SER A 118 -18.19 -12.66 16.50
N PRO A 119 -19.51 -12.52 16.61
CA PRO A 119 -20.18 -11.25 16.86
C PRO A 119 -19.81 -10.57 18.18
N THR A 120 -19.29 -11.33 19.14
CA THR A 120 -18.89 -10.87 20.47
C THR A 120 -17.38 -10.73 20.65
N ALA A 121 -16.60 -10.98 19.60
CA ALA A 121 -15.16 -10.83 19.63
C ALA A 121 -14.75 -9.40 20.00
N THR A 122 -13.63 -9.27 20.72
CA THR A 122 -13.02 -7.99 21.10
C THR A 122 -11.67 -7.74 20.42
N GLN A 123 -11.10 -8.79 19.80
CA GLN A 123 -9.83 -8.76 19.12
C GLN A 123 -9.97 -9.32 17.69
N PRO A 124 -9.15 -8.86 16.73
CA PRO A 124 -9.14 -9.43 15.38
C PRO A 124 -8.62 -10.87 15.41
N ASN A 125 -9.08 -11.67 14.45
CA ASN A 125 -8.61 -13.03 14.23
C ASN A 125 -8.22 -13.23 12.76
N TRP A 126 -6.91 -13.30 12.51
CA TRP A 126 -6.39 -13.54 11.17
C TRP A 126 -6.25 -15.04 10.91
N VAL A 127 -7.16 -15.59 10.10
CA VAL A 127 -7.22 -17.02 9.79
C VAL A 127 -6.41 -17.32 8.54
N THR A 128 -5.39 -18.18 8.69
CA THR A 128 -4.49 -18.62 7.61
C THR A 128 -4.28 -20.13 7.58
N CYS A 129 -5.01 -20.87 8.43
CA CYS A 129 -4.94 -22.34 8.48
C CYS A 129 -6.31 -22.93 8.20
N ALA A 130 -6.34 -23.97 7.34
CA ALA A 130 -7.59 -24.60 6.92
C ALA A 130 -8.10 -25.67 7.91
N TRP A 131 -7.32 -26.04 8.89
CA TRP A 131 -7.64 -27.06 9.88
C TRP A 131 -7.08 -26.66 11.25
N PRO A 132 -7.78 -26.92 12.38
CA PRO A 132 -9.13 -27.54 12.50
C PRO A 132 -10.25 -26.81 11.79
N ASP A 133 -11.39 -27.50 11.57
CA ASP A 133 -12.51 -26.98 10.76
C ASP A 133 -13.09 -25.69 11.29
N GLU A 134 -12.99 -25.43 12.59
CA GLU A 134 -13.41 -24.18 13.24
C GLU A 134 -12.76 -22.94 12.61
N PHE A 135 -11.53 -23.05 12.13
CA PHE A 135 -10.86 -21.95 11.43
C PHE A 135 -11.52 -21.62 10.09
N ARG A 136 -11.98 -22.62 9.35
CA ARG A 136 -12.71 -22.41 8.10
C ARG A 136 -14.09 -21.79 8.36
N ASP A 137 -14.77 -22.24 9.40
CA ASP A 137 -16.08 -21.71 9.80
C ASP A 137 -15.96 -20.22 10.20
N ILE A 138 -14.93 -19.86 10.96
CA ILE A 138 -14.59 -18.48 11.30
C ILE A 138 -14.33 -17.68 10.02
N LEU A 139 -13.48 -18.18 9.13
CA LEU A 139 -13.12 -17.49 7.88
C LEU A 139 -14.35 -17.26 6.99
N GLU A 140 -15.22 -18.27 6.84
CA GLU A 140 -16.46 -18.16 6.06
C GLU A 140 -17.38 -17.09 6.66
N TRP A 141 -17.57 -17.10 7.98
CA TRP A 141 -18.36 -16.10 8.68
C TRP A 141 -17.79 -14.69 8.51
N GLN A 142 -16.46 -14.52 8.66
CA GLN A 142 -15.79 -13.23 8.46
C GLN A 142 -16.08 -12.66 7.07
N TRP A 143 -15.90 -13.47 6.03
CA TRP A 143 -16.13 -13.03 4.65
C TRP A 143 -17.59 -12.71 4.38
N LYS A 144 -18.49 -13.59 4.78
CA LYS A 144 -19.94 -13.48 4.48
C LYS A 144 -20.62 -12.38 5.27
N GLU A 145 -20.33 -12.27 6.57
CA GLU A 145 -21.09 -11.42 7.48
C GLU A 145 -20.42 -10.05 7.74
N LYS A 146 -19.13 -9.91 7.45
CA LYS A 146 -18.37 -8.68 7.75
C LYS A 146 -17.70 -8.07 6.52
N VAL A 147 -16.82 -8.81 5.85
CA VAL A 147 -15.95 -8.27 4.81
C VAL A 147 -16.74 -7.86 3.58
N ILE A 148 -17.46 -8.79 2.98
CA ILE A 148 -18.19 -8.55 1.73
C ILE A 148 -19.29 -7.48 1.90
N PRO A 149 -20.14 -7.52 2.95
CA PRO A 149 -21.15 -6.48 3.14
C PRO A 149 -20.53 -5.07 3.28
N TYR A 150 -19.49 -4.93 4.11
CA TYR A 150 -18.80 -3.66 4.28
C TYR A 150 -18.25 -3.13 2.94
N TRP A 151 -17.46 -3.93 2.23
CA TRP A 151 -16.80 -3.48 1.02
C TRP A 151 -17.75 -3.27 -0.17
N LYS A 152 -18.91 -3.93 -0.21
CA LYS A 152 -19.97 -3.59 -1.17
C LYS A 152 -20.50 -2.18 -0.98
N GLU A 153 -20.73 -1.79 0.27
CA GLU A 153 -21.17 -0.45 0.62
C GLU A 153 -20.09 0.58 0.27
N GLN A 154 -18.84 0.29 0.67
CA GLN A 154 -17.73 1.20 0.38
C GLN A 154 -17.42 1.32 -1.12
N ASN A 155 -17.57 0.25 -1.91
CA ASN A 155 -17.42 0.35 -3.36
C ASN A 155 -18.45 1.31 -3.99
N SER A 156 -19.67 1.34 -3.49
CA SER A 156 -20.68 2.30 -3.93
C SER A 156 -20.31 3.74 -3.55
N PHE A 157 -19.80 3.94 -2.35
CA PHE A 157 -19.28 5.23 -1.88
C PHE A 157 -18.09 5.72 -2.72
N LEU A 158 -17.14 4.85 -3.03
CA LEU A 158 -16.00 5.12 -3.88
C LEU A 158 -16.42 5.55 -5.30
N LYS A 159 -17.41 4.86 -5.89
CA LYS A 159 -17.99 5.23 -7.20
C LYS A 159 -18.60 6.63 -7.18
N GLN A 160 -19.34 7.00 -6.13
CA GLN A 160 -19.94 8.33 -5.99
C GLN A 160 -18.89 9.44 -5.97
N HIS A 161 -17.70 9.16 -5.45
CA HIS A 161 -16.59 10.10 -5.34
C HIS A 161 -15.59 10.02 -6.50
N ASN A 162 -15.76 9.07 -7.45
CA ASN A 162 -14.81 8.78 -8.53
C ASN A 162 -13.39 8.50 -8.01
N VAL A 163 -13.29 7.73 -6.92
CA VAL A 163 -12.02 7.35 -6.27
C VAL A 163 -11.90 5.85 -6.26
N LYS A 164 -10.71 5.34 -6.51
CA LYS A 164 -10.32 3.93 -6.36
C LYS A 164 -9.75 3.70 -4.97
N PHE A 165 -9.98 2.53 -4.41
CA PHE A 165 -9.35 2.12 -3.16
C PHE A 165 -8.36 0.98 -3.44
N ALA A 166 -7.09 1.28 -3.21
CA ALA A 166 -5.99 0.37 -3.42
C ALA A 166 -5.65 -0.33 -2.10
N ILE A 167 -6.06 -1.59 -1.98
CA ILE A 167 -5.79 -2.41 -0.81
C ILE A 167 -4.35 -2.90 -0.86
N GLU A 168 -3.60 -2.58 0.17
CA GLU A 168 -2.32 -3.24 0.41
C GLU A 168 -2.55 -4.65 0.94
N MET A 169 -2.06 -5.64 0.19
CA MET A 169 -2.12 -7.05 0.57
C MET A 169 -1.13 -7.30 1.71
N HIS A 170 -1.65 -7.29 2.93
CA HIS A 170 -0.83 -7.33 4.13
C HIS A 170 -1.24 -8.46 5.06
N PRO A 171 -0.31 -9.33 5.51
CA PRO A 171 -0.56 -10.31 6.56
C PRO A 171 -1.10 -9.67 7.84
N GLY A 172 -2.08 -10.33 8.46
CA GLY A 172 -2.86 -9.77 9.57
C GLY A 172 -4.18 -9.14 9.14
N PHE A 173 -4.42 -9.02 7.82
CA PHE A 173 -5.68 -8.57 7.23
C PHE A 173 -6.25 -9.62 6.30
N VAL A 174 -7.56 -9.53 5.97
CA VAL A 174 -8.23 -10.59 5.19
C VAL A 174 -7.77 -10.65 3.73
N CYS A 175 -7.27 -9.54 3.15
CA CYS A 175 -6.61 -9.54 1.86
C CYS A 175 -5.08 -9.49 2.08
N TYR A 176 -4.42 -10.61 1.89
CA TYR A 176 -2.97 -10.77 2.06
C TYR A 176 -2.29 -11.45 0.86
N SER A 177 -3.06 -11.80 -0.15
CA SER A 177 -2.60 -12.43 -1.39
C SER A 177 -3.50 -12.03 -2.56
N ASN A 178 -3.06 -12.30 -3.80
CA ASN A 178 -3.88 -12.06 -5.00
C ASN A 178 -5.24 -12.74 -4.91
N ASP A 179 -5.28 -14.01 -4.51
CA ASP A 179 -6.53 -14.77 -4.40
C ASP A 179 -7.55 -14.06 -3.50
N THR A 180 -7.11 -13.61 -2.32
CA THR A 180 -7.98 -12.93 -1.37
C THR A 180 -8.41 -11.54 -1.84
N LEU A 181 -7.53 -10.79 -2.51
CA LEU A 181 -7.86 -9.49 -3.09
C LEU A 181 -8.84 -9.62 -4.25
N LEU A 182 -8.57 -10.52 -5.19
CA LEU A 182 -9.45 -10.75 -6.35
C LEU A 182 -10.81 -11.32 -5.94
N LYS A 183 -10.84 -12.18 -4.91
CA LYS A 183 -12.10 -12.62 -4.29
C LYS A 183 -12.92 -11.43 -3.78
N LEU A 184 -12.28 -10.49 -3.08
CA LEU A 184 -12.95 -9.29 -2.59
C LEU A 184 -13.43 -8.40 -3.73
N ARG A 185 -12.56 -8.09 -4.71
CA ARG A 185 -12.89 -7.29 -5.88
C ARG A 185 -14.07 -7.87 -6.66
N LYS A 186 -14.08 -9.17 -6.90
CA LYS A 186 -15.19 -9.87 -7.56
C LYS A 186 -16.50 -9.75 -6.78
N ALA A 187 -16.45 -9.81 -5.46
CA ALA A 187 -17.63 -9.76 -4.61
C ALA A 187 -18.15 -8.33 -4.38
N ALA A 188 -17.27 -7.34 -4.25
CA ALA A 188 -17.64 -6.00 -3.82
C ALA A 188 -17.68 -4.98 -4.97
N GLY A 189 -16.75 -5.05 -5.94
CA GLY A 189 -16.75 -4.19 -7.12
C GLY A 189 -15.38 -3.70 -7.57
N ASP A 190 -15.38 -3.00 -8.69
CA ASP A 190 -14.21 -2.63 -9.49
C ASP A 190 -13.44 -1.39 -9.01
N GLN A 191 -13.99 -0.62 -8.05
CA GLN A 191 -13.25 0.46 -7.39
C GLN A 191 -12.23 -0.06 -6.36
N ILE A 192 -12.20 -1.38 -6.12
CA ILE A 192 -11.25 -2.05 -5.23
C ILE A 192 -10.16 -2.69 -6.08
N GLY A 193 -8.91 -2.43 -5.75
CA GLY A 193 -7.73 -3.01 -6.38
C GLY A 193 -6.55 -3.04 -5.44
N ALA A 194 -5.33 -3.18 -5.97
CA ALA A 194 -4.11 -3.32 -5.19
C ALA A 194 -3.34 -2.00 -5.06
N ASN A 195 -2.93 -1.67 -3.83
CA ASN A 195 -1.66 -1.02 -3.57
C ASN A 195 -0.64 -2.16 -3.42
N PHE A 196 0.17 -2.37 -4.44
CA PHE A 196 1.03 -3.54 -4.50
C PHE A 196 2.34 -3.28 -3.76
N ASP A 197 2.51 -3.95 -2.63
CA ASP A 197 3.77 -3.97 -1.88
C ASP A 197 4.40 -5.36 -1.94
N PRO A 198 5.50 -5.53 -2.70
CA PRO A 198 6.15 -6.83 -2.83
C PRO A 198 6.74 -7.33 -1.50
N SER A 199 7.05 -6.44 -0.56
CA SER A 199 7.71 -6.80 0.69
C SER A 199 6.91 -7.76 1.56
N HIS A 200 5.59 -7.73 1.44
CA HIS A 200 4.68 -8.62 2.15
C HIS A 200 4.50 -9.98 1.49
N LEU A 201 4.90 -10.14 0.24
CA LEU A 201 4.66 -11.35 -0.54
C LEU A 201 5.80 -12.36 -0.46
N TRP A 202 7.05 -11.92 -0.56
CA TRP A 202 8.21 -12.82 -0.59
C TRP A 202 8.29 -13.80 0.56
N TRP A 203 8.11 -13.31 1.79
CA TRP A 203 8.23 -14.19 2.94
C TRP A 203 7.04 -15.15 3.09
N GLN A 204 5.93 -14.88 2.41
CA GLN A 204 4.80 -15.81 2.28
C GLN A 204 5.06 -16.90 1.21
N GLY A 205 6.14 -16.79 0.44
CA GLY A 205 6.43 -17.71 -0.67
C GLY A 205 5.69 -17.34 -1.97
N ILE A 206 5.15 -16.12 -2.06
CA ILE A 206 4.49 -15.62 -3.27
C ILE A 206 5.55 -14.91 -4.13
N ASP A 207 5.60 -15.24 -5.43
CA ASP A 207 6.40 -14.51 -6.41
C ASP A 207 5.72 -13.20 -6.80
N PRO A 208 6.28 -12.02 -6.44
CA PRO A 208 5.64 -10.75 -6.73
C PRO A 208 5.52 -10.43 -8.23
N ILE A 209 6.43 -10.96 -9.07
CA ILE A 209 6.36 -10.77 -10.53
C ILE A 209 5.15 -11.51 -11.11
N ALA A 210 4.94 -12.76 -10.69
CA ALA A 210 3.75 -13.52 -11.07
C ALA A 210 2.46 -12.85 -10.56
N ALA A 211 2.50 -12.33 -9.33
CA ALA A 211 1.37 -11.65 -8.71
C ALA A 211 0.99 -10.35 -9.46
N VAL A 212 1.97 -9.50 -9.81
CA VAL A 212 1.76 -8.28 -10.60
C VAL A 212 1.16 -8.59 -11.96
N ARG A 213 1.66 -9.63 -12.65
CA ARG A 213 1.14 -10.05 -13.95
C ARG A 213 -0.34 -10.39 -13.91
N GLU A 214 -0.78 -11.11 -12.89
CA GLU A 214 -2.19 -11.44 -12.71
C GLU A 214 -3.03 -10.19 -12.43
N LEU A 215 -2.61 -9.34 -11.48
CA LEU A 215 -3.32 -8.11 -11.13
C LEU A 215 -3.40 -7.13 -12.29
N GLY A 216 -2.35 -7.04 -13.13
CA GLY A 216 -2.37 -6.24 -14.35
C GLY A 216 -3.42 -6.71 -15.35
N ARG A 217 -3.51 -8.02 -15.60
CA ARG A 217 -4.53 -8.63 -16.48
C ARG A 217 -5.96 -8.39 -15.99
N GLU A 218 -6.15 -8.39 -14.67
CA GLU A 218 -7.45 -8.13 -14.03
C GLU A 218 -7.79 -6.63 -13.90
N GLY A 219 -6.90 -5.71 -14.36
CA GLY A 219 -7.07 -4.27 -14.21
C GLY A 219 -7.19 -3.85 -12.75
N ALA A 220 -6.53 -4.58 -11.85
CA ALA A 220 -6.63 -4.43 -10.41
C ALA A 220 -5.41 -3.74 -9.77
N LEU A 221 -4.45 -3.29 -10.55
CA LEU A 221 -3.22 -2.66 -10.05
C LEU A 221 -3.40 -1.13 -10.06
N PHE A 222 -3.53 -0.51 -8.90
CA PHE A 222 -3.86 0.92 -8.78
C PHE A 222 -2.70 1.76 -8.25
N HIS A 223 -1.92 1.23 -7.34
CA HIS A 223 -0.76 1.90 -6.75
C HIS A 223 0.32 0.86 -6.42
N VAL A 224 1.57 1.30 -6.22
CA VAL A 224 2.71 0.42 -5.90
C VAL A 224 3.54 1.05 -4.80
N HIS A 225 3.81 0.28 -3.75
CA HIS A 225 4.88 0.58 -2.79
C HIS A 225 6.19 -0.06 -3.22
N ALA A 226 7.26 0.70 -3.16
CA ALA A 226 8.62 0.22 -3.36
C ALA A 226 9.27 -0.02 -2.00
N LYS A 227 9.13 -1.24 -1.50
CA LYS A 227 9.70 -1.73 -0.24
C LYS A 227 10.25 -3.14 -0.46
N ASP A 228 11.36 -3.45 0.15
CA ASP A 228 12.06 -4.73 -0.02
C ASP A 228 11.99 -5.58 1.26
N THR A 229 12.27 -6.86 1.13
CA THR A 229 12.34 -7.82 2.24
C THR A 229 13.54 -8.73 2.07
N LYS A 230 14.28 -8.96 3.14
CA LYS A 230 15.32 -9.98 3.22
C LYS A 230 14.88 -11.13 4.08
N ILE A 231 14.83 -12.33 3.51
CA ILE A 231 14.66 -13.57 4.26
C ILE A 231 16.04 -13.97 4.82
N ASP A 232 16.10 -14.22 6.13
CA ASP A 232 17.29 -14.80 6.75
C ASP A 232 17.28 -16.31 6.58
N PRO A 233 18.21 -16.88 5.80
CA PRO A 233 18.15 -18.31 5.46
C PRO A 233 18.38 -19.23 6.66
N TYR A 234 19.10 -18.79 7.69
CA TYR A 234 19.33 -19.57 8.89
C TYR A 234 18.08 -19.60 9.79
N ASN A 235 17.52 -18.42 10.11
CA ASN A 235 16.34 -18.34 10.96
C ASN A 235 15.10 -18.93 10.28
N SER A 236 14.90 -18.62 9.00
CA SER A 236 13.82 -19.17 8.18
C SER A 236 13.94 -20.69 8.02
N GLY A 237 15.15 -21.20 7.76
CA GLY A 237 15.39 -22.63 7.62
C GLY A 237 15.08 -23.44 8.89
N ARG A 238 15.13 -22.82 10.06
CA ARG A 238 14.82 -23.46 11.34
C ARG A 238 13.36 -23.30 11.79
N ASN A 239 12.78 -22.14 11.53
CA ASN A 239 11.52 -21.72 12.16
C ASN A 239 10.40 -21.47 11.15
N GLY A 240 10.69 -21.46 9.85
CA GLY A 240 9.76 -20.98 8.83
C GLY A 240 9.63 -19.47 8.85
N ASN A 241 8.68 -18.93 8.06
CA ASN A 241 8.50 -17.48 7.88
C ASN A 241 7.30 -16.91 8.63
N LEU A 242 6.44 -17.71 9.27
CA LEU A 242 5.41 -17.24 10.17
C LEU A 242 6.07 -16.80 11.48
N ASP A 243 6.55 -15.58 11.50
CA ASP A 243 7.38 -15.02 12.57
C ASP A 243 6.64 -13.96 13.37
N THR A 244 6.41 -14.22 14.66
CA THR A 244 5.70 -13.31 15.58
C THR A 244 6.63 -12.50 16.48
N LYS A 245 7.96 -12.59 16.28
CA LYS A 245 8.91 -11.79 17.06
C LYS A 245 8.79 -10.30 16.71
N SER A 246 9.04 -9.45 17.70
CA SER A 246 9.08 -8.00 17.49
C SER A 246 10.01 -7.62 16.32
N TYR A 247 9.62 -6.64 15.51
CA TYR A 247 10.46 -6.11 14.42
C TYR A 247 11.80 -5.54 14.90
N GLY A 248 11.91 -5.11 16.17
CA GLY A 248 13.18 -4.70 16.77
C GLY A 248 14.19 -5.82 17.03
N LYS A 249 13.76 -7.10 16.96
CA LYS A 249 14.64 -8.26 17.13
C LYS A 249 15.24 -8.73 15.80
N ILE A 250 15.82 -7.84 15.04
CA ILE A 250 16.27 -8.03 13.67
C ILE A 250 17.08 -9.31 13.47
N ALA A 251 18.08 -9.57 14.33
CA ALA A 251 18.95 -10.74 14.23
C ALA A 251 18.27 -12.08 14.54
N GLU A 252 17.11 -12.07 15.19
CA GLU A 252 16.38 -13.28 15.56
C GLU A 252 15.26 -13.62 14.57
N ARG A 253 14.87 -12.66 13.70
CA ARG A 253 13.74 -12.80 12.80
C ARG A 253 14.06 -13.66 11.59
N SER A 254 13.05 -14.36 11.09
CA SER A 254 13.15 -15.14 9.85
C SER A 254 13.21 -14.26 8.60
N TRP A 255 12.74 -13.03 8.69
CA TRP A 255 12.77 -12.02 7.62
C TRP A 255 12.66 -10.61 8.22
N VAL A 256 13.16 -9.63 7.50
CA VAL A 256 13.13 -8.22 7.88
C VAL A 256 12.83 -7.36 6.66
N PHE A 257 12.15 -6.24 6.87
CA PHE A 257 12.01 -5.22 5.84
C PHE A 257 13.36 -4.57 5.56
N ARG A 258 13.59 -4.23 4.30
CA ARG A 258 14.81 -3.60 3.85
C ARG A 258 14.50 -2.48 2.85
N SER A 259 15.41 -1.54 2.77
CA SER A 259 15.43 -0.56 1.68
C SER A 259 15.57 -1.28 0.33
N VAL A 260 14.93 -0.74 -0.71
CA VAL A 260 14.99 -1.25 -2.09
C VAL A 260 16.42 -1.56 -2.50
N GLY A 261 16.65 -2.76 -3.01
CA GLY A 261 17.97 -3.24 -3.41
C GLY A 261 18.75 -3.99 -2.32
N TYR A 262 18.26 -4.05 -1.08
CA TYR A 262 18.94 -4.72 0.04
C TYR A 262 18.33 -6.07 0.42
N GLY A 263 17.18 -6.39 -0.10
CA GLY A 263 16.60 -7.74 -0.10
C GLY A 263 16.85 -8.43 -1.43
N HIS A 264 16.46 -7.76 -2.52
CA HIS A 264 16.57 -8.19 -3.90
C HIS A 264 17.36 -7.16 -4.71
N GLY A 265 18.26 -7.64 -5.59
CA GLY A 265 19.17 -6.78 -6.35
C GLY A 265 18.50 -5.98 -7.46
N LEU A 266 19.28 -5.10 -8.11
CA LEU A 266 18.82 -4.23 -9.20
C LEU A 266 18.16 -5.02 -10.35
N ASP A 267 18.68 -6.18 -10.71
CA ASP A 267 18.12 -7.00 -11.81
C ASP A 267 16.68 -7.40 -11.51
N TRP A 268 16.39 -7.83 -10.28
CA TRP A 268 15.02 -8.15 -9.87
C TRP A 268 14.09 -6.92 -9.96
N TRP A 269 14.57 -5.75 -9.53
CA TRP A 269 13.78 -4.51 -9.61
C TRP A 269 13.54 -4.06 -11.04
N LYS A 270 14.49 -4.31 -11.97
CA LYS A 270 14.30 -4.10 -13.41
C LYS A 270 13.23 -5.03 -13.99
N ASP A 271 13.25 -6.31 -13.62
CA ASP A 271 12.24 -7.28 -14.05
C ASP A 271 10.87 -6.90 -13.50
N PHE A 272 10.79 -6.49 -12.24
CA PHE A 272 9.54 -6.02 -11.61
C PHE A 272 8.98 -4.78 -12.31
N CYS A 273 9.80 -3.76 -12.57
CA CYS A 273 9.37 -2.56 -13.30
C CYS A 273 8.93 -2.89 -14.73
N SER A 274 9.59 -3.84 -15.38
CA SER A 274 9.22 -4.32 -16.72
C SER A 274 7.86 -5.01 -16.70
N GLU A 275 7.58 -5.84 -15.70
CA GLU A 275 6.29 -6.50 -15.56
C GLU A 275 5.16 -5.53 -15.21
N LEU A 276 5.43 -4.52 -14.36
CA LEU A 276 4.48 -3.43 -14.08
C LEU A 276 4.08 -2.73 -15.39
N ARG A 277 5.06 -2.33 -16.19
CA ARG A 277 4.83 -1.66 -17.49
C ARG A 277 4.06 -2.56 -18.47
N SER A 278 4.44 -3.84 -18.55
CA SER A 278 3.77 -4.83 -19.40
C SER A 278 2.31 -5.07 -19.00
N GLY A 279 2.03 -4.99 -17.70
CA GLY A 279 0.68 -5.07 -17.11
C GLY A 279 -0.15 -3.79 -17.25
N GLY A 280 0.37 -2.76 -17.93
CA GLY A 280 -0.32 -1.48 -18.16
C GLY A 280 -0.20 -0.48 -16.99
N TYR A 281 0.65 -0.74 -16.00
CA TYR A 281 0.90 0.21 -14.93
C TYR A 281 1.92 1.28 -15.35
N ASP A 282 1.50 2.53 -15.33
CA ASP A 282 2.35 3.69 -15.66
C ASP A 282 2.16 4.84 -14.67
N ASN A 283 2.11 4.53 -13.38
CA ASN A 283 1.92 5.51 -12.33
C ASN A 283 3.16 5.57 -11.41
N VAL A 284 3.00 5.72 -10.12
CA VAL A 284 4.04 5.99 -9.15
C VAL A 284 4.48 4.70 -8.44
N LEU A 285 5.81 4.48 -8.32
CA LEU A 285 6.39 3.59 -7.33
C LEU A 285 6.74 4.44 -6.10
N SER A 286 5.96 4.31 -5.05
CA SER A 286 6.07 5.09 -3.81
C SER A 286 7.02 4.38 -2.83
N ILE A 287 8.16 4.97 -2.54
CA ILE A 287 9.11 4.40 -1.58
C ILE A 287 8.46 4.41 -0.20
N GLU A 288 8.39 3.23 0.41
CA GLU A 288 8.07 3.07 1.82
C GLU A 288 9.29 2.53 2.57
N HIS A 289 9.71 3.22 3.63
CA HIS A 289 10.92 2.87 4.38
C HIS A 289 10.60 2.33 5.77
N GLU A 290 10.92 1.06 5.96
CA GLU A 290 10.82 0.35 7.25
C GLU A 290 12.09 -0.49 7.55
N ASP A 291 13.24 -0.04 7.06
CA ASP A 291 14.53 -0.71 7.26
C ASP A 291 15.11 -0.38 8.63
N GLY A 292 15.08 -1.34 9.54
CA GLY A 292 15.64 -1.17 10.89
C GLY A 292 17.19 -1.13 10.96
N LEU A 293 17.89 -1.32 9.85
CA LEU A 293 19.36 -1.29 9.77
C LEU A 293 19.90 0.01 9.15
N MET A 294 19.03 0.89 8.65
CA MET A 294 19.42 2.14 8.01
C MET A 294 18.66 3.33 8.61
N SER A 295 19.30 4.48 8.64
CA SER A 295 18.58 5.73 8.91
C SER A 295 17.57 6.04 7.78
N PRO A 296 16.49 6.80 8.06
CA PRO A 296 15.52 7.20 7.05
C PRO A 296 16.16 7.77 5.78
N MET A 297 17.08 8.71 5.92
CA MET A 297 17.71 9.34 4.77
C MET A 297 18.70 8.45 4.03
N GLU A 298 19.44 7.60 4.73
CA GLU A 298 20.33 6.64 4.07
C GLU A 298 19.54 5.61 3.28
N GLY A 299 18.50 5.02 3.88
CA GLY A 299 17.65 4.05 3.22
C GLY A 299 16.94 4.65 2.02
N LEU A 300 16.41 5.88 2.14
CA LEU A 300 15.79 6.60 1.04
C LEU A 300 16.74 6.80 -0.15
N ARG A 301 17.96 7.31 0.10
CA ARG A 301 18.93 7.57 -0.96
C ARG A 301 19.40 6.30 -1.67
N LYS A 302 19.55 5.20 -0.91
CA LYS A 302 19.91 3.89 -1.46
C LYS A 302 18.77 3.31 -2.29
N ALA A 303 17.52 3.40 -1.82
CA ALA A 303 16.34 3.01 -2.60
C ALA A 303 16.23 3.81 -3.89
N LEU A 304 16.42 5.13 -3.83
CA LEU A 304 16.41 6.00 -5.00
C LEU A 304 17.50 5.64 -6.02
N SER A 305 18.71 5.28 -5.58
CA SER A 305 19.78 4.86 -6.48
C SER A 305 19.36 3.64 -7.31
N VAL A 306 18.75 2.63 -6.69
CA VAL A 306 18.29 1.44 -7.38
C VAL A 306 17.09 1.74 -8.30
N LEU A 307 16.11 2.50 -7.81
CA LEU A 307 14.90 2.79 -8.58
C LEU A 307 15.16 3.71 -9.76
N LYS A 308 16.10 4.64 -9.68
CA LYS A 308 16.51 5.48 -10.82
C LYS A 308 17.07 4.67 -12.00
N GLU A 309 17.64 3.49 -11.73
CA GLU A 309 18.11 2.58 -12.77
C GLU A 309 17.05 1.54 -13.21
N ALA A 310 16.11 1.20 -12.33
CA ALA A 310 15.10 0.17 -12.59
C ALA A 310 13.82 0.71 -13.25
N VAL A 311 13.38 1.91 -12.88
CA VAL A 311 12.09 2.47 -13.33
C VAL A 311 12.16 2.89 -14.79
N ILE A 312 11.15 2.48 -15.56
CA ILE A 312 10.97 2.88 -16.96
C ILE A 312 10.20 4.21 -16.98
N PHE A 313 10.89 5.31 -17.24
CA PHE A 313 10.33 6.67 -17.18
C PHE A 313 9.62 7.10 -18.47
N GLU A 314 10.11 6.66 -19.61
CA GLU A 314 9.64 7.10 -20.93
C GLU A 314 8.71 6.07 -21.56
N ASP A 315 7.86 6.52 -22.47
CA ASP A 315 7.05 5.64 -23.28
C ASP A 315 7.91 4.90 -24.31
N ALA A 316 7.55 3.64 -24.59
CA ALA A 316 8.32 2.80 -25.51
C ALA A 316 8.32 3.32 -26.96
N GLY A 317 7.36 4.15 -27.35
CA GLY A 317 7.15 4.57 -28.73
C GLY A 317 6.65 3.41 -29.61
N GLU A 318 6.64 3.62 -30.92
CA GLU A 318 6.22 2.61 -31.89
C GLU A 318 7.31 1.56 -32.11
N MET A 319 6.93 0.29 -32.10
CA MET A 319 7.81 -0.84 -32.43
C MET A 319 7.88 -1.01 -33.96
N PHE A 320 8.66 -0.14 -34.64
CA PHE A 320 8.77 -0.15 -36.11
C PHE A 320 9.32 -1.48 -36.71
N TRP A 321 9.95 -2.32 -35.87
CA TRP A 321 10.44 -3.67 -36.25
C TRP A 321 9.41 -4.77 -36.04
N ALA A 322 8.32 -4.53 -35.33
CA ALA A 322 7.24 -5.49 -35.08
C ALA A 322 6.05 -5.17 -36.01
N ARG A 323 5.52 -6.20 -36.64
CA ARG A 323 4.25 -6.12 -37.39
C ARG A 323 3.29 -7.09 -36.72
N ASP A 324 2.07 -6.64 -36.49
CA ASP A 324 0.96 -7.50 -36.06
C ASP A 324 0.49 -8.39 -37.22
#